data_8e67bd6e6a9fd744ec8de8d2856475ed
#
_entry.id   8e67bd6e6a9fd744ec8de8d2856475ed
#
_cell.length_a   1.000
_cell.length_b   1.000
_cell.length_c   1.000
_cell.angle_alpha   90.00
_cell.angle_beta   90.00
_cell.angle_gamma   90.00
#
_symmetry.space_group_name_H-M   'P 1'
#
loop_
_entity.id
_entity.type
_entity.pdbx_description
1 polymer ?
#
loop_
_entity_poly.entity_id
_entity_poly.type
_entity_poly.pdbx_seq_one_letter_code
_entity_poly.pdbx_strand_id
1 'polypeptide(L)'
;MGIESRIFNKELLSKITTAEEAAKHIKDGMVVGTSGFTPCGYPKAVPLAVAERVKKGEKLRLSLLTGASVGVELDEAWAEVNAIAKRFPYQTGKKINQRINAGDTMFFDIHLSQMAQQLRYGFLGKMDVAIVEAVCILENGGIIPSTSVGNSPTFLQQAEKVIIEVNTSQPMELVGMSDIFIPADPPARHPLPITDVNQRIGTIYMPCDPRKVVAVVPCDIGDKTRPLAPIDEQSKAMARHLIKFLEKNYGAVLPPLQSGVGNVANAVMAGLVESDYKNLRVWTEVIQDAMFDLIDAGKLNAVSGTSLSPSPEGLQRFYRDIMKYRDKIVLRPQEISNNAEIARRLGLIAMNTALEVDIYGNVNSTHTFGTTMVNGIGGSGDFSRNAGLVVFLTPAAAKKGAISRVVPHVTHTDHTEHEVHLIVTDQGVADLRGLDPKEKAPLIIENCAAPEYRPLLWDYFNRAKKKVGGHHPMLLDEAFSWHVRFNETGTMKPEGAA
;
A
#
# COMPACT_ATOMS: atom_id res chain seq x y z
N MET A 1 -28.34 11.63 16.07
CA MET A 1 -29.25 10.56 15.62
C MET A 1 -28.56 9.25 15.97
N GLY A 2 -29.28 8.28 16.54
CA GLY A 2 -28.73 6.96 16.86
C GLY A 2 -28.35 6.18 15.59
N ILE A 3 -27.62 5.07 15.72
CA ILE A 3 -27.18 4.25 14.57
C ILE A 3 -28.36 3.61 13.84
N GLU A 4 -29.53 3.52 14.49
CA GLU A 4 -30.75 2.97 13.92
C GLU A 4 -31.15 3.67 12.62
N SER A 5 -30.89 4.98 12.51
CA SER A 5 -31.14 5.77 11.31
C SER A 5 -30.22 5.43 10.12
N ARG A 6 -29.15 4.62 10.36
CA ARG A 6 -28.22 4.13 9.34
C ARG A 6 -28.40 2.64 9.02
N ILE A 7 -29.33 1.96 9.67
CA ILE A 7 -29.61 0.53 9.45
C ILE A 7 -31.00 0.40 8.85
N PHE A 8 -31.07 0.26 7.54
CA PHE A 8 -32.36 0.17 6.82
C PHE A 8 -32.90 -1.27 6.77
N ASN A 9 -32.08 -2.28 7.07
CA ASN A 9 -32.50 -3.66 7.18
C ASN A 9 -33.10 -3.95 8.56
N LYS A 10 -34.40 -4.29 8.63
CA LYS A 10 -35.14 -4.48 9.88
C LYS A 10 -34.65 -5.66 10.72
N GLU A 11 -34.19 -6.73 10.09
CA GLU A 11 -33.67 -7.91 10.79
C GLU A 11 -32.37 -7.54 11.55
N LEU A 12 -31.51 -6.74 10.92
CA LEU A 12 -30.23 -6.35 11.49
C LEU A 12 -30.35 -5.32 12.63
N LEU A 13 -31.47 -4.59 12.73
CA LEU A 13 -31.75 -3.74 13.89
C LEU A 13 -31.80 -4.55 15.20
N SER A 14 -32.33 -5.78 15.16
CA SER A 14 -32.38 -6.65 16.34
C SER A 14 -31.00 -7.18 16.79
N LYS A 15 -29.97 -7.04 15.96
CA LYS A 15 -28.59 -7.49 16.21
C LYS A 15 -27.68 -6.38 16.77
N ILE A 16 -28.24 -5.19 17.06
CA ILE A 16 -27.49 -4.11 17.69
C ILE A 16 -27.06 -4.53 19.09
N THR A 17 -25.77 -4.42 19.36
CA THR A 17 -25.18 -4.81 20.65
C THR A 17 -23.90 -4.00 20.94
N THR A 18 -23.29 -4.20 22.11
CA THR A 18 -22.04 -3.53 22.47
C THR A 18 -20.82 -4.19 21.83
N ALA A 19 -19.70 -3.46 21.80
CA ALA A 19 -18.44 -3.99 21.31
C ALA A 19 -17.94 -5.18 22.14
N GLU A 20 -18.18 -5.14 23.47
CA GLU A 20 -17.79 -6.20 24.41
C GLU A 20 -18.57 -7.50 24.13
N GLU A 21 -19.87 -7.41 23.89
CA GLU A 21 -20.69 -8.59 23.55
C GLU A 21 -20.29 -9.14 22.17
N ALA A 22 -20.11 -8.27 21.18
CA ALA A 22 -19.66 -8.66 19.85
C ALA A 22 -18.27 -9.33 19.88
N ALA A 23 -17.36 -8.81 20.67
CA ALA A 23 -16.02 -9.37 20.83
C ALA A 23 -16.03 -10.81 21.36
N LYS A 24 -17.06 -11.26 22.10
CA LYS A 24 -17.19 -12.64 22.60
C LYS A 24 -17.30 -13.69 21.47
N HIS A 25 -17.65 -13.30 20.25
CA HIS A 25 -17.64 -14.19 19.10
C HIS A 25 -16.22 -14.54 18.62
N ILE A 26 -15.20 -13.79 19.03
CA ILE A 26 -13.80 -14.02 18.67
C ILE A 26 -13.16 -14.93 19.74
N LYS A 27 -12.60 -16.06 19.28
CA LYS A 27 -11.98 -17.08 20.12
C LYS A 27 -10.52 -17.30 19.73
N ASP A 28 -9.76 -17.90 20.64
CA ASP A 28 -8.37 -18.26 20.39
C ASP A 28 -8.21 -19.12 19.13
N GLY A 29 -7.15 -18.85 18.37
CA GLY A 29 -6.82 -19.57 17.14
C GLY A 29 -7.61 -19.16 15.89
N MET A 30 -8.63 -18.29 16.01
CA MET A 30 -9.47 -17.91 14.88
C MET A 30 -8.74 -17.09 13.82
N VAL A 31 -9.22 -17.22 12.59
CA VAL A 31 -8.87 -16.40 11.42
C VAL A 31 -9.87 -15.25 11.32
N VAL A 32 -9.39 -14.04 11.53
CA VAL A 32 -10.20 -12.82 11.56
C VAL A 32 -9.82 -11.92 10.39
N GLY A 33 -10.79 -11.64 9.51
CA GLY A 33 -10.67 -10.63 8.46
C GLY A 33 -11.26 -9.30 8.91
N THR A 34 -10.57 -8.20 8.65
CA THR A 34 -11.10 -6.87 8.99
C THR A 34 -11.09 -5.94 7.79
N SER A 35 -12.10 -5.06 7.70
CA SER A 35 -12.06 -3.95 6.77
C SER A 35 -10.86 -3.05 7.06
N GLY A 36 -10.58 -2.13 6.15
CA GLY A 36 -9.52 -1.16 6.28
C GLY A 36 -8.40 -1.38 5.26
N PHE A 37 -7.89 -0.26 4.79
CA PHE A 37 -6.70 -0.19 3.95
C PHE A 37 -5.96 1.09 4.32
N THR A 38 -4.71 0.96 4.79
CA THR A 38 -4.03 2.05 5.50
C THR A 38 -4.82 2.43 6.77
N PRO A 39 -4.59 3.50 7.51
CA PRO A 39 -5.37 3.78 8.72
C PRO A 39 -6.76 4.39 8.44
N CYS A 40 -7.51 3.81 7.49
CA CYS A 40 -8.82 4.29 7.06
C CYS A 40 -9.81 3.13 6.88
N GLY A 41 -11.06 3.33 7.26
CA GLY A 41 -12.17 2.41 7.04
C GLY A 41 -12.04 1.06 7.77
N TYR A 42 -11.30 1.00 8.87
CA TYR A 42 -11.12 -0.20 9.69
C TYR A 42 -12.01 -0.18 10.93
N PRO A 43 -12.39 -1.36 11.47
CA PRO A 43 -13.16 -1.43 12.69
C PRO A 43 -12.31 -0.99 13.90
N LYS A 44 -12.91 -0.34 14.88
CA LYS A 44 -12.22 0.27 16.03
C LYS A 44 -12.75 -0.22 17.37
N ALA A 45 -14.07 -0.23 17.55
CA ALA A 45 -14.69 -0.54 18.82
C ALA A 45 -14.51 -2.02 19.22
N VAL A 46 -14.80 -2.95 18.32
CA VAL A 46 -14.66 -4.40 18.57
C VAL A 46 -13.19 -4.79 18.77
N PRO A 47 -12.23 -4.34 17.94
CA PRO A 47 -10.81 -4.63 18.19
C PRO A 47 -10.32 -4.12 19.55
N LEU A 48 -10.72 -2.94 19.99
CA LEU A 48 -10.38 -2.45 21.33
C LEU A 48 -10.96 -3.35 22.42
N ALA A 49 -12.22 -3.80 22.28
CA ALA A 49 -12.84 -4.72 23.23
C ALA A 49 -12.11 -6.08 23.28
N VAL A 50 -11.62 -6.59 22.13
CA VAL A 50 -10.78 -7.80 22.09
C VAL A 50 -9.46 -7.59 22.82
N ALA A 51 -8.79 -6.45 22.61
CA ALA A 51 -7.54 -6.13 23.31
C ALA A 51 -7.75 -6.06 24.83
N GLU A 52 -8.87 -5.47 25.30
CA GLU A 52 -9.20 -5.40 26.71
C GLU A 52 -9.47 -6.78 27.34
N ARG A 53 -10.04 -7.74 26.60
CA ARG A 53 -10.18 -9.13 27.08
C ARG A 53 -8.81 -9.76 27.35
N VAL A 54 -7.85 -9.55 26.42
CA VAL A 54 -6.49 -10.06 26.61
C VAL A 54 -5.78 -9.41 27.78
N LYS A 55 -5.92 -8.07 27.95
CA LYS A 55 -5.39 -7.36 29.14
C LYS A 55 -5.95 -7.90 30.47
N LYS A 56 -7.20 -8.38 30.46
CA LYS A 56 -7.83 -9.02 31.62
C LYS A 56 -7.44 -10.49 31.82
N GLY A 57 -6.47 -11.00 31.04
CA GLY A 57 -5.89 -12.31 31.22
C GLY A 57 -6.42 -13.40 30.28
N GLU A 58 -7.33 -13.09 29.36
CA GLU A 58 -7.76 -14.07 28.37
C GLU A 58 -6.63 -14.33 27.34
N LYS A 59 -6.40 -15.60 26.98
CA LYS A 59 -5.41 -15.96 25.98
C LYS A 59 -6.06 -15.99 24.60
N LEU A 60 -5.61 -15.09 23.72
CA LEU A 60 -6.03 -15.02 22.33
C LEU A 60 -4.81 -14.87 21.43
N ARG A 61 -4.66 -15.77 20.46
CA ARG A 61 -3.66 -15.72 19.40
C ARG A 61 -4.35 -15.90 18.04
N LEU A 62 -4.50 -14.83 17.30
CA LEU A 62 -5.37 -14.72 16.13
C LEU A 62 -4.55 -14.63 14.84
N SER A 63 -5.11 -15.15 13.74
CA SER A 63 -4.63 -14.83 12.39
C SER A 63 -5.39 -13.60 11.89
N LEU A 64 -4.71 -12.48 11.70
CA LEU A 64 -5.30 -11.21 11.28
C LEU A 64 -5.06 -10.96 9.79
N LEU A 65 -6.17 -10.85 9.04
CA LEU A 65 -6.20 -10.54 7.62
C LEU A 65 -6.84 -9.15 7.42
N THR A 66 -6.19 -8.27 6.65
CA THR A 66 -6.72 -6.94 6.33
C THR A 66 -6.53 -6.61 4.85
N GLY A 67 -6.89 -5.41 4.42
CA GLY A 67 -6.49 -4.89 3.10
C GLY A 67 -5.00 -4.61 3.04
N ALA A 68 -4.53 -3.79 3.98
CA ALA A 68 -3.12 -3.48 4.20
C ALA A 68 -2.91 -3.16 5.69
N SER A 69 -1.88 -2.39 6.05
CA SER A 69 -1.72 -1.87 7.42
C SER A 69 -2.93 -1.03 7.81
N VAL A 70 -3.41 -1.19 9.02
CA VAL A 70 -4.54 -0.43 9.56
C VAL A 70 -4.12 0.45 10.75
N GLY A 71 -5.07 0.93 11.54
CA GLY A 71 -4.81 1.94 12.56
C GLY A 71 -4.48 1.40 13.95
N VAL A 72 -4.37 2.34 14.89
CA VAL A 72 -3.89 2.07 16.25
C VAL A 72 -4.86 1.22 17.06
N GLU A 73 -6.14 1.30 16.79
CA GLU A 73 -7.19 0.57 17.52
C GLU A 73 -7.21 -0.92 17.20
N LEU A 74 -6.55 -1.34 16.10
CA LEU A 74 -6.48 -2.74 15.66
C LEU A 74 -5.05 -3.26 15.66
N ASP A 75 -4.22 -2.93 14.66
CA ASP A 75 -2.86 -3.47 14.51
C ASP A 75 -1.99 -3.23 15.75
N GLU A 76 -1.94 -1.98 16.22
CA GLU A 76 -1.10 -1.63 17.36
C GLU A 76 -1.67 -2.13 18.68
N ALA A 77 -3.00 -2.05 18.86
CA ALA A 77 -3.66 -2.53 20.08
C ALA A 77 -3.51 -4.05 20.25
N TRP A 78 -3.69 -4.83 19.18
CA TRP A 78 -3.54 -6.28 19.24
C TRP A 78 -2.07 -6.71 19.31
N ALA A 79 -1.15 -5.99 18.67
CA ALA A 79 0.29 -6.24 18.78
C ALA A 79 0.81 -5.93 20.20
N GLU A 80 0.29 -4.89 20.87
CA GLU A 80 0.67 -4.55 22.24
C GLU A 80 0.41 -5.70 23.20
N VAL A 81 -0.76 -6.31 23.11
CA VAL A 81 -1.16 -7.44 23.96
C VAL A 81 -0.74 -8.80 23.41
N ASN A 82 0.06 -8.84 22.34
CA ASN A 82 0.53 -10.05 21.66
C ASN A 82 -0.61 -10.97 21.19
N ALA A 83 -1.71 -10.41 20.70
CA ALA A 83 -2.86 -11.17 20.22
C ALA A 83 -2.73 -11.64 18.76
N ILE A 84 -1.72 -11.20 18.01
CA ILE A 84 -1.53 -11.56 16.61
C ILE A 84 -0.52 -12.69 16.48
N ALA A 85 -0.96 -13.88 16.06
CA ALA A 85 -0.10 -15.01 15.72
C ALA A 85 0.38 -14.95 14.28
N LYS A 86 -0.52 -14.58 13.35
CA LYS A 86 -0.23 -14.45 11.92
C LYS A 86 -0.80 -13.14 11.38
N ARG A 87 -0.04 -12.45 10.52
CA ARG A 87 -0.43 -11.18 9.92
C ARG A 87 -0.34 -11.22 8.40
N PHE A 88 -1.41 -10.77 7.71
CA PHE A 88 -1.55 -10.75 6.24
C PHE A 88 -2.15 -9.41 5.78
N PRO A 89 -1.89 -8.94 4.57
CA PRO A 89 -0.76 -9.24 3.67
C PRO A 89 0.37 -8.22 3.80
N TYR A 90 0.11 -7.09 4.47
CA TYR A 90 1.00 -5.92 4.52
C TYR A 90 0.85 -5.17 5.85
N GLN A 91 1.94 -4.62 6.36
CA GLN A 91 1.91 -3.79 7.56
C GLN A 91 3.11 -2.83 7.65
N THR A 92 2.93 -1.71 8.39
CA THR A 92 3.92 -0.67 8.67
C THR A 92 3.85 -0.16 10.10
N GLY A 93 3.05 -0.78 10.96
CA GLY A 93 2.87 -0.38 12.36
C GLY A 93 4.13 -0.64 13.20
N LYS A 94 4.43 0.23 14.16
CA LYS A 94 5.66 0.12 14.96
C LYS A 94 5.66 -1.12 15.84
N LYS A 95 4.59 -1.36 16.61
CA LYS A 95 4.51 -2.50 17.55
C LYS A 95 4.44 -3.83 16.80
N ILE A 96 3.65 -3.91 15.73
CA ILE A 96 3.56 -5.12 14.94
C ILE A 96 4.89 -5.44 14.24
N ASN A 97 5.64 -4.45 13.74
CA ASN A 97 7.00 -4.63 13.21
C ASN A 97 7.95 -5.21 14.26
N GLN A 98 7.88 -4.72 15.48
CA GLN A 98 8.69 -5.25 16.57
C GLN A 98 8.37 -6.73 16.84
N ARG A 99 7.09 -7.12 16.86
CA ARG A 99 6.65 -8.50 17.05
C ARG A 99 7.11 -9.43 15.91
N ILE A 100 7.01 -8.97 14.68
CA ILE A 100 7.45 -9.73 13.51
C ILE A 100 8.97 -9.94 13.54
N ASN A 101 9.74 -8.88 13.73
CA ASN A 101 11.21 -8.96 13.77
C ASN A 101 11.74 -9.71 15.00
N ALA A 102 10.96 -9.81 16.08
CA ALA A 102 11.25 -10.65 17.25
C ALA A 102 10.86 -12.12 17.07
N GLY A 103 10.13 -12.46 15.99
CA GLY A 103 9.64 -13.83 15.76
C GLY A 103 8.34 -14.18 16.51
N ASP A 104 7.72 -13.25 17.20
CA ASP A 104 6.48 -13.44 17.96
C ASP A 104 5.25 -13.57 17.05
N THR A 105 5.29 -12.94 15.88
CA THR A 105 4.22 -12.92 14.89
C THR A 105 4.75 -13.37 13.54
N MET A 106 4.15 -14.40 12.95
CA MET A 106 4.44 -14.80 11.57
C MET A 106 3.85 -13.79 10.61
N PHE A 107 4.66 -13.26 9.70
CA PHE A 107 4.22 -12.32 8.67
C PHE A 107 4.18 -13.00 7.30
N PHE A 108 3.06 -12.84 6.62
CA PHE A 108 2.81 -13.39 5.29
C PHE A 108 2.72 -12.21 4.32
N ASP A 109 3.83 -11.91 3.68
CA ASP A 109 3.92 -10.87 2.66
C ASP A 109 3.32 -11.40 1.35
N ILE A 110 2.26 -10.75 0.88
CA ILE A 110 1.50 -11.20 -0.29
C ILE A 110 1.23 -9.99 -1.17
N HIS A 111 1.41 -10.14 -2.49
CA HIS A 111 0.94 -9.13 -3.44
C HIS A 111 -0.53 -8.80 -3.20
N LEU A 112 -0.84 -7.52 -3.10
CA LEU A 112 -2.17 -7.08 -2.68
C LEU A 112 -3.27 -7.53 -3.64
N SER A 113 -2.98 -7.62 -4.94
CA SER A 113 -3.93 -8.15 -5.94
C SER A 113 -4.34 -9.59 -5.71
N GLN A 114 -3.49 -10.40 -5.05
CA GLN A 114 -3.67 -11.84 -4.89
C GLN A 114 -4.36 -12.24 -3.59
N MET A 115 -4.40 -11.35 -2.60
CA MET A 115 -4.90 -11.67 -1.25
C MET A 115 -6.32 -12.22 -1.26
N ALA A 116 -7.25 -11.53 -1.94
CA ALA A 116 -8.66 -11.95 -2.03
C ALA A 116 -8.80 -13.30 -2.73
N GLN A 117 -8.11 -13.50 -3.84
CA GLN A 117 -8.12 -14.75 -4.61
C GLN A 117 -7.55 -15.92 -3.81
N GLN A 118 -6.40 -15.75 -3.14
CA GLN A 118 -5.79 -16.80 -2.32
C GLN A 118 -6.69 -17.21 -1.14
N LEU A 119 -7.43 -16.25 -0.57
CA LEU A 119 -8.42 -16.57 0.46
C LEU A 119 -9.57 -17.41 -0.11
N ARG A 120 -10.16 -17.01 -1.27
CA ARG A 120 -11.22 -17.79 -1.93
C ARG A 120 -10.78 -19.19 -2.34
N TYR A 121 -9.50 -19.35 -2.71
CA TYR A 121 -8.92 -20.67 -3.06
C TYR A 121 -8.59 -21.54 -1.82
N GLY A 122 -8.78 -21.00 -0.62
CA GLY A 122 -8.49 -21.72 0.63
C GLY A 122 -7.02 -21.80 1.01
N PHE A 123 -6.13 -21.10 0.30
CA PHE A 123 -4.67 -21.12 0.60
C PHE A 123 -4.33 -20.49 1.95
N LEU A 124 -5.17 -19.56 2.42
CA LEU A 124 -4.99 -18.85 3.68
C LEU A 124 -5.80 -19.43 4.84
N GLY A 125 -6.43 -20.59 4.61
CA GLY A 125 -7.32 -21.23 5.56
C GLY A 125 -8.76 -20.71 5.51
N LYS A 126 -9.62 -21.26 6.36
CA LYS A 126 -11.03 -20.87 6.48
C LYS A 126 -11.15 -19.65 7.35
N MET A 127 -11.95 -18.66 6.95
CA MET A 127 -12.18 -17.45 7.73
C MET A 127 -13.33 -17.66 8.72
N ASP A 128 -13.08 -17.45 10.01
CA ASP A 128 -14.06 -17.61 11.07
C ASP A 128 -14.94 -16.37 11.22
N VAL A 129 -14.34 -15.18 11.27
CA VAL A 129 -15.03 -13.92 11.54
C VAL A 129 -14.55 -12.83 10.61
N ALA A 130 -15.47 -12.07 10.03
CA ALA A 130 -15.19 -10.78 9.42
C ALA A 130 -15.70 -9.64 10.30
N ILE A 131 -14.90 -8.62 10.55
CA ILE A 131 -15.29 -7.39 11.26
C ILE A 131 -15.13 -6.24 10.27
N VAL A 132 -16.23 -5.57 9.89
CA VAL A 132 -16.20 -4.52 8.89
C VAL A 132 -16.80 -3.22 9.41
N GLU A 133 -16.14 -2.11 9.10
CA GLU A 133 -16.70 -0.77 9.30
C GLU A 133 -17.68 -0.45 8.17
N ALA A 134 -18.77 0.20 8.49
CA ALA A 134 -19.82 0.62 7.56
C ALA A 134 -20.27 2.05 7.82
N VAL A 135 -20.60 2.77 6.75
CA VAL A 135 -21.34 4.04 6.84
C VAL A 135 -22.80 3.77 7.19
N CYS A 136 -23.40 2.80 6.50
CA CYS A 136 -24.78 2.36 6.71
C CYS A 136 -25.00 0.95 6.15
N ILE A 137 -26.14 0.35 6.51
CA ILE A 137 -26.61 -0.96 6.02
C ILE A 137 -27.91 -0.73 5.26
N LEU A 138 -27.94 -1.13 3.99
CA LEU A 138 -29.09 -0.98 3.11
C LEU A 138 -30.22 -1.96 3.46
N GLU A 139 -31.42 -1.73 2.92
CA GLU A 139 -32.61 -2.58 3.15
C GLU A 139 -32.37 -4.04 2.75
N ASN A 140 -31.65 -4.27 1.65
CA ASN A 140 -31.27 -5.62 1.17
C ASN A 140 -30.12 -6.27 1.97
N GLY A 141 -29.65 -5.67 3.05
CA GLY A 141 -28.50 -6.12 3.84
C GLY A 141 -27.13 -5.74 3.26
N GLY A 142 -27.08 -5.02 2.14
CA GLY A 142 -25.85 -4.52 1.55
C GLY A 142 -25.16 -3.52 2.46
N ILE A 143 -23.83 -3.61 2.57
CA ILE A 143 -23.02 -2.79 3.47
C ILE A 143 -22.32 -1.69 2.66
N ILE A 144 -22.56 -0.43 3.02
CA ILE A 144 -21.81 0.70 2.42
C ILE A 144 -20.47 0.84 3.14
N PRO A 145 -19.34 0.63 2.46
CA PRO A 145 -18.03 0.84 3.06
C PRO A 145 -17.79 2.33 3.35
N SER A 146 -16.90 2.62 4.28
CA SER A 146 -16.53 3.98 4.62
C SER A 146 -15.40 4.51 3.73
N THR A 147 -14.30 4.95 4.30
CA THR A 147 -13.15 5.56 3.60
C THR A 147 -12.25 4.56 2.88
N SER A 148 -12.47 3.25 3.05
CA SER A 148 -11.76 2.22 2.29
C SER A 148 -12.63 1.02 1.99
N VAL A 149 -12.27 0.28 0.93
CA VAL A 149 -12.89 -1.00 0.56
C VAL A 149 -11.98 -2.18 0.89
N GLY A 150 -10.71 -2.13 0.49
CA GLY A 150 -9.74 -3.21 0.73
C GLY A 150 -10.24 -4.57 0.25
N ASN A 151 -10.08 -5.58 1.09
CA ASN A 151 -10.56 -6.95 0.87
C ASN A 151 -11.93 -7.24 1.50
N SER A 152 -12.61 -6.22 2.02
CA SER A 152 -13.86 -6.36 2.79
C SER A 152 -14.94 -7.15 2.07
N PRO A 153 -15.18 -6.96 0.74
CA PRO A 153 -16.20 -7.76 0.03
C PRO A 153 -15.90 -9.26 0.05
N THR A 154 -14.63 -9.64 -0.11
CA THR A 154 -14.20 -11.04 -0.04
C THR A 154 -14.31 -11.59 1.39
N PHE A 155 -13.96 -10.80 2.40
CA PHE A 155 -14.10 -11.23 3.80
C PHE A 155 -15.54 -11.48 4.18
N LEU A 156 -16.48 -10.62 3.78
CA LEU A 156 -17.92 -10.84 3.98
C LEU A 156 -18.41 -12.11 3.29
N GLN A 157 -17.88 -12.41 2.11
CA GLN A 157 -18.24 -13.62 1.36
C GLN A 157 -17.70 -14.88 2.02
N GLN A 158 -16.44 -14.87 2.51
CA GLN A 158 -15.74 -16.07 2.99
C GLN A 158 -15.96 -16.36 4.49
N ALA A 159 -16.24 -15.36 5.31
CA ALA A 159 -16.41 -15.54 6.75
C ALA A 159 -17.65 -16.37 7.11
N GLU A 160 -17.52 -17.17 8.18
CA GLU A 160 -18.67 -17.86 8.79
C GLU A 160 -19.57 -16.88 9.54
N LYS A 161 -18.99 -15.93 10.25
CA LYS A 161 -19.68 -14.90 11.03
C LYS A 161 -19.24 -13.51 10.62
N VAL A 162 -20.16 -12.57 10.68
CA VAL A 162 -19.91 -11.16 10.35
C VAL A 162 -20.29 -10.27 11.54
N ILE A 163 -19.41 -9.35 11.88
CA ILE A 163 -19.66 -8.24 12.82
C ILE A 163 -19.54 -6.95 12.02
N ILE A 164 -20.55 -6.08 12.14
CA ILE A 164 -20.57 -4.80 11.42
C ILE A 164 -20.46 -3.67 12.43
N GLU A 165 -19.42 -2.84 12.33
CA GLU A 165 -19.35 -1.57 13.05
C GLU A 165 -19.96 -0.46 12.21
N VAL A 166 -21.13 0.05 12.60
CA VAL A 166 -21.74 1.22 11.96
C VAL A 166 -21.14 2.48 12.59
N ASN A 167 -20.29 3.17 11.82
CA ASN A 167 -19.53 4.29 12.32
C ASN A 167 -20.18 5.63 11.97
N THR A 168 -20.69 6.34 13.00
CA THR A 168 -21.37 7.62 12.85
C THR A 168 -20.43 8.80 12.61
N SER A 169 -19.13 8.65 12.87
CA SER A 169 -18.12 9.66 12.51
C SER A 169 -17.90 9.76 10.98
N GLN A 170 -18.32 8.74 10.22
CA GLN A 170 -18.22 8.72 8.76
C GLN A 170 -19.41 9.44 8.12
N PRO A 171 -19.19 10.37 7.17
CA PRO A 171 -20.28 11.11 6.52
C PRO A 171 -21.13 10.21 5.62
N MET A 172 -22.45 10.43 5.60
CA MET A 172 -23.39 9.69 4.73
C MET A 172 -23.15 9.96 3.24
N GLU A 173 -22.53 11.06 2.91
CA GLU A 173 -22.15 11.47 1.56
C GLU A 173 -21.15 10.52 0.90
N LEU A 174 -20.50 9.62 1.65
CA LEU A 174 -19.69 8.51 1.12
C LEU A 174 -20.54 7.49 0.34
N VAL A 175 -21.86 7.42 0.58
CA VAL A 175 -22.76 6.54 -0.18
C VAL A 175 -22.70 6.87 -1.67
N GLY A 176 -22.36 5.88 -2.49
CA GLY A 176 -22.22 6.03 -3.94
C GLY A 176 -20.79 6.26 -4.44
N MET A 177 -19.81 6.44 -3.56
CA MET A 177 -18.40 6.57 -3.99
C MET A 177 -17.76 5.23 -4.37
N SER A 178 -18.27 4.13 -3.85
CA SER A 178 -17.71 2.80 -4.09
C SER A 178 -18.22 2.17 -5.40
N ASP A 179 -17.40 1.30 -5.98
CA ASP A 179 -17.70 0.46 -7.14
C ASP A 179 -17.25 -0.97 -6.82
N ILE A 180 -18.15 -1.72 -6.19
CA ILE A 180 -17.85 -3.04 -5.66
C ILE A 180 -18.12 -4.09 -6.73
N PHE A 181 -17.06 -4.73 -7.19
CA PHE A 181 -17.11 -5.85 -8.12
C PHE A 181 -16.21 -6.97 -7.60
N ILE A 182 -16.73 -8.19 -7.51
CA ILE A 182 -15.97 -9.38 -7.13
C ILE A 182 -15.84 -10.25 -8.38
N PRO A 183 -14.62 -10.42 -8.93
CA PRO A 183 -14.44 -11.28 -10.11
C PRO A 183 -14.76 -12.73 -9.77
N ALA A 184 -15.33 -13.44 -10.74
CA ALA A 184 -15.45 -14.88 -10.63
C ALA A 184 -14.05 -15.51 -10.59
N ASP A 185 -13.96 -16.69 -9.94
CA ASP A 185 -12.70 -17.44 -9.95
C ASP A 185 -12.56 -18.24 -11.27
N PRO A 186 -11.32 -18.52 -11.71
CA PRO A 186 -11.10 -19.39 -12.87
C PRO A 186 -11.76 -20.78 -12.68
N PRO A 187 -12.25 -21.42 -13.76
CA PRO A 187 -12.16 -20.98 -15.16
C PRO A 187 -13.28 -20.01 -15.61
N ALA A 188 -14.18 -19.61 -14.70
CA ALA A 188 -15.33 -18.78 -15.02
C ALA A 188 -15.02 -17.26 -15.02
N ARG A 189 -13.77 -16.88 -14.88
CA ARG A 189 -13.35 -15.46 -14.87
C ARG A 189 -13.42 -14.86 -16.27
N HIS A 190 -14.09 -13.72 -16.38
CA HIS A 190 -14.15 -12.92 -17.59
C HIS A 190 -13.23 -11.71 -17.52
N PRO A 191 -12.81 -11.12 -18.66
CA PRO A 191 -12.09 -9.86 -18.71
C PRO A 191 -12.84 -8.76 -17.94
N LEU A 192 -12.11 -7.94 -17.20
CA LEU A 192 -12.69 -6.80 -16.47
C LEU A 192 -12.95 -5.66 -17.48
N PRO A 193 -14.19 -5.21 -17.71
CA PRO A 193 -14.51 -4.22 -18.73
C PRO A 193 -14.21 -2.79 -18.25
N ILE A 194 -12.99 -2.54 -17.76
CA ILE A 194 -12.51 -1.22 -17.35
C ILE A 194 -11.50 -0.72 -18.37
N THR A 195 -11.84 0.35 -19.06
CA THR A 195 -11.01 1.00 -20.08
C THR A 195 -10.69 2.46 -19.74
N ASP A 196 -11.30 2.99 -18.69
CA ASP A 196 -10.99 4.31 -18.14
C ASP A 196 -11.04 4.30 -16.60
N VAL A 197 -10.36 5.25 -15.98
CA VAL A 197 -10.18 5.34 -14.52
C VAL A 197 -11.51 5.48 -13.78
N ASN A 198 -12.47 6.25 -14.33
CA ASN A 198 -13.78 6.49 -13.70
C ASN A 198 -14.86 5.48 -14.09
N GLN A 199 -14.56 4.52 -14.96
CA GLN A 199 -15.54 3.53 -15.41
C GLN A 199 -15.95 2.60 -14.28
N ARG A 200 -17.24 2.56 -13.95
CA ARG A 200 -17.82 1.70 -12.92
C ARG A 200 -18.38 0.43 -13.53
N ILE A 201 -18.21 -0.70 -12.84
CA ILE A 201 -18.66 -2.03 -13.29
C ILE A 201 -19.42 -2.81 -12.23
N GLY A 202 -19.51 -2.30 -11.03
CA GLY A 202 -20.09 -2.98 -9.87
C GLY A 202 -21.23 -2.21 -9.21
N THR A 203 -21.44 -2.47 -7.93
CA THR A 203 -22.45 -1.86 -7.08
C THR A 203 -21.84 -0.87 -6.09
N ILE A 204 -22.67 -0.02 -5.49
CA ILE A 204 -22.23 0.93 -4.46
C ILE A 204 -22.05 0.30 -3.07
N TYR A 205 -22.41 -0.98 -2.91
CA TYR A 205 -22.40 -1.68 -1.62
C TYR A 205 -21.68 -3.02 -1.72
N MET A 206 -21.16 -3.48 -0.60
CA MET A 206 -20.62 -4.83 -0.43
C MET A 206 -21.76 -5.81 -0.15
N PRO A 207 -21.92 -6.88 -0.95
CA PRO A 207 -22.91 -7.92 -0.68
C PRO A 207 -22.61 -8.63 0.64
N CYS A 208 -23.63 -8.80 1.49
CA CYS A 208 -23.54 -9.55 2.73
C CYS A 208 -24.79 -10.40 2.92
N ASP A 209 -24.63 -11.65 3.33
CA ASP A 209 -25.73 -12.49 3.76
C ASP A 209 -26.14 -12.12 5.21
N PRO A 210 -27.33 -11.55 5.45
CA PRO A 210 -27.76 -11.12 6.79
C PRO A 210 -27.75 -12.24 7.83
N ARG A 211 -27.88 -13.51 7.41
CA ARG A 211 -27.84 -14.68 8.31
C ARG A 211 -26.48 -14.88 8.96
N LYS A 212 -25.39 -14.45 8.29
CA LYS A 212 -24.02 -14.50 8.85
C LYS A 212 -23.76 -13.41 9.89
N VAL A 213 -24.54 -12.31 9.88
CA VAL A 213 -24.33 -11.18 10.79
C VAL A 213 -24.74 -11.59 12.20
N VAL A 214 -23.78 -11.61 13.11
CA VAL A 214 -23.99 -11.98 14.52
C VAL A 214 -24.08 -10.77 15.45
N ALA A 215 -23.56 -9.62 15.03
CA ALA A 215 -23.60 -8.37 15.80
C ALA A 215 -23.52 -7.14 14.87
N VAL A 216 -24.25 -6.09 15.26
CA VAL A 216 -24.12 -4.74 14.70
C VAL A 216 -23.70 -3.82 15.85
N VAL A 217 -22.58 -3.15 15.75
CA VAL A 217 -21.96 -2.41 16.85
C VAL A 217 -21.92 -0.92 16.51
N PRO A 218 -22.40 -0.04 17.40
CA PRO A 218 -22.22 1.40 17.26
C PRO A 218 -20.73 1.80 17.39
N CYS A 219 -20.27 2.68 16.51
CA CYS A 219 -18.96 3.30 16.59
C CYS A 219 -19.07 4.78 16.23
N ASP A 220 -18.28 5.64 16.89
CA ASP A 220 -18.17 7.07 16.59
C ASP A 220 -16.69 7.53 16.54
N ILE A 221 -15.77 6.58 16.41
CA ILE A 221 -14.32 6.82 16.37
C ILE A 221 -13.90 7.10 14.94
N GLY A 222 -13.39 8.31 14.68
CA GLY A 222 -12.86 8.71 13.37
C GLY A 222 -11.58 8.01 12.99
N ASP A 223 -11.26 8.01 11.70
CA ASP A 223 -9.99 7.50 11.18
C ASP A 223 -8.81 8.34 11.68
N LYS A 224 -7.77 7.68 12.16
CA LYS A 224 -6.53 8.31 12.63
C LYS A 224 -5.46 8.20 11.58
N THR A 225 -5.56 9.06 10.56
CA THR A 225 -4.58 9.13 9.49
C THR A 225 -3.24 9.71 9.97
N ARG A 226 -2.19 9.54 9.16
CA ARG A 226 -0.86 10.01 9.53
C ARG A 226 -0.63 11.43 8.98
N PRO A 227 -0.05 12.34 9.78
CA PRO A 227 0.37 13.65 9.28
C PRO A 227 1.37 13.49 8.12
N LEU A 228 1.30 14.41 7.15
CA LEU A 228 2.31 14.49 6.11
C LEU A 228 3.62 15.04 6.71
N ALA A 229 4.72 14.35 6.44
CA ALA A 229 6.03 14.94 6.71
C ALA A 229 6.32 16.05 5.67
N PRO A 230 7.04 17.12 6.05
CA PRO A 230 7.46 18.14 5.10
C PRO A 230 8.26 17.53 3.94
N ILE A 231 8.00 17.99 2.72
CA ILE A 231 8.75 17.57 1.54
C ILE A 231 10.16 18.13 1.64
N ASP A 232 11.16 17.26 1.72
CA ASP A 232 12.57 17.63 1.78
C ASP A 232 13.16 17.96 0.40
N GLU A 233 14.38 18.52 0.37
CA GLU A 233 15.04 18.92 -0.87
C GLU A 233 15.41 17.73 -1.76
N GLN A 234 15.71 16.55 -1.19
CA GLN A 234 15.98 15.34 -1.97
C GLN A 234 14.69 14.88 -2.69
N SER A 235 13.55 14.88 -2.01
CA SER A 235 12.25 14.54 -2.62
C SER A 235 11.86 15.54 -3.72
N LYS A 236 12.11 16.84 -3.52
CA LYS A 236 11.90 17.86 -4.55
C LYS A 236 12.82 17.67 -5.76
N ALA A 237 14.08 17.32 -5.53
CA ALA A 237 15.01 17.05 -6.62
C ALA A 237 14.59 15.83 -7.45
N MET A 238 14.22 14.73 -6.79
CA MET A 238 13.67 13.55 -7.48
C MET A 238 12.41 13.88 -8.30
N ALA A 239 11.48 14.65 -7.73
CA ALA A 239 10.28 15.10 -8.44
C ALA A 239 10.63 15.91 -9.70
N ARG A 240 11.55 16.90 -9.59
CA ARG A 240 12.01 17.70 -10.74
C ARG A 240 12.65 16.83 -11.83
N HIS A 241 13.48 15.86 -11.45
CA HIS A 241 14.11 14.94 -12.40
C HIS A 241 13.09 14.09 -13.14
N LEU A 242 12.11 13.52 -12.42
CA LEU A 242 11.08 12.70 -13.03
C LEU A 242 10.15 13.52 -13.93
N ILE A 243 9.68 14.68 -13.49
CA ILE A 243 8.79 15.55 -14.30
C ILE A 243 9.48 15.97 -15.58
N LYS A 244 10.74 16.41 -15.51
CA LYS A 244 11.54 16.74 -16.70
C LYS A 244 11.69 15.56 -17.65
N PHE A 245 11.86 14.34 -17.11
CA PHE A 245 11.87 13.12 -17.93
C PHE A 245 10.53 12.89 -18.63
N LEU A 246 9.42 13.04 -17.90
CA LEU A 246 8.07 12.87 -18.47
C LEU A 246 7.78 13.90 -19.55
N GLU A 247 8.08 15.17 -19.32
CA GLU A 247 7.92 16.26 -20.31
C GLU A 247 8.69 15.98 -21.61
N LYS A 248 9.92 15.46 -21.49
CA LYS A 248 10.74 15.10 -22.64
C LYS A 248 10.20 13.91 -23.44
N ASN A 249 9.56 12.93 -22.77
CA ASN A 249 9.24 11.64 -23.37
C ASN A 249 7.75 11.41 -23.65
N TYR A 250 6.82 12.20 -23.06
CA TYR A 250 5.36 11.95 -23.11
C TYR A 250 4.62 13.19 -23.58
N GLY A 251 4.94 14.08 -24.25
CA GLY A 251 4.14 15.22 -24.76
C GLY A 251 3.14 15.79 -23.73
N ALA A 252 2.01 16.31 -24.20
CA ALA A 252 1.03 17.01 -23.35
C ALA A 252 0.06 16.09 -22.55
N VAL A 253 -0.01 14.82 -22.88
CA VAL A 253 -0.97 13.88 -22.26
C VAL A 253 -0.23 12.69 -21.67
N LEU A 254 -0.39 12.51 -20.35
CA LEU A 254 0.16 11.36 -19.65
C LEU A 254 -0.84 10.19 -19.63
N PRO A 255 -0.35 8.93 -19.70
CA PRO A 255 -1.12 7.78 -19.26
C PRO A 255 -1.57 7.96 -17.80
N PRO A 256 -2.56 7.22 -17.32
CA PRO A 256 -2.94 7.28 -15.92
C PRO A 256 -1.75 6.97 -15.01
N LEU A 257 -1.70 7.69 -13.88
CA LEU A 257 -0.61 7.61 -12.91
C LEU A 257 -0.97 6.67 -11.76
N GLN A 258 -0.02 5.86 -11.32
CA GLN A 258 -0.06 5.20 -10.03
C GLN A 258 1.00 5.85 -9.14
N SER A 259 0.62 6.16 -7.92
CA SER A 259 1.52 6.78 -6.94
C SER A 259 1.53 5.95 -5.66
N GLY A 260 2.72 5.64 -5.15
CA GLY A 260 2.90 5.10 -3.81
C GLY A 260 2.57 6.12 -2.72
N VAL A 261 2.96 5.83 -1.50
CA VAL A 261 2.77 6.69 -0.33
C VAL A 261 4.10 7.30 0.14
N GLY A 262 4.03 8.45 0.84
CA GLY A 262 5.18 9.08 1.49
C GLY A 262 5.70 10.33 0.78
N ASN A 263 6.80 10.89 1.32
CA ASN A 263 7.31 12.22 0.93
C ASN A 263 7.65 12.33 -0.55
N VAL A 264 8.30 11.31 -1.11
CA VAL A 264 8.71 11.31 -2.53
C VAL A 264 7.49 11.32 -3.44
N ALA A 265 6.50 10.45 -3.15
CA ALA A 265 5.25 10.41 -3.89
C ALA A 265 4.51 11.75 -3.82
N ASN A 266 4.43 12.34 -2.64
CA ASN A 266 3.83 13.65 -2.43
C ASN A 266 4.58 14.76 -3.19
N ALA A 267 5.91 14.71 -3.23
CA ALA A 267 6.72 15.67 -3.97
C ALA A 267 6.47 15.60 -5.48
N VAL A 268 6.39 14.40 -6.04
CA VAL A 268 6.07 14.21 -7.48
C VAL A 268 4.69 14.75 -7.80
N MET A 269 3.68 14.40 -6.99
CA MET A 269 2.31 14.88 -7.21
C MET A 269 2.18 16.40 -7.03
N ALA A 270 2.89 17.00 -6.06
CA ALA A 270 2.96 18.45 -5.89
C ALA A 270 3.61 19.13 -7.11
N GLY A 271 4.70 18.55 -7.63
CA GLY A 271 5.32 19.05 -8.86
C GLY A 271 4.40 18.98 -10.08
N LEU A 272 3.51 17.99 -10.15
CA LEU A 272 2.48 17.92 -11.21
C LEU A 272 1.42 19.03 -11.05
N VAL A 273 1.15 19.50 -9.83
CA VAL A 273 0.30 20.70 -9.62
C VAL A 273 0.93 21.93 -10.27
N GLU A 274 2.25 22.07 -10.21
CA GLU A 274 3.00 23.20 -10.78
C GLU A 274 3.27 23.05 -12.29
N SER A 275 3.28 21.82 -12.84
CA SER A 275 3.58 21.54 -14.25
C SER A 275 2.49 22.01 -15.20
N ASP A 276 2.77 21.98 -16.51
CA ASP A 276 1.79 22.30 -17.56
C ASP A 276 0.79 21.17 -17.86
N TYR A 277 0.96 19.99 -17.25
CA TYR A 277 0.06 18.87 -17.46
C TYR A 277 -1.36 19.17 -17.01
N LYS A 278 -2.33 18.72 -17.82
CA LYS A 278 -3.77 18.84 -17.58
C LYS A 278 -4.46 17.51 -17.89
N ASN A 279 -5.71 17.37 -17.48
CA ASN A 279 -6.53 16.18 -17.71
C ASN A 279 -5.88 14.90 -17.17
N LEU A 280 -5.17 15.03 -16.04
CA LEU A 280 -4.55 13.90 -15.37
C LEU A 280 -5.60 12.90 -14.91
N ARG A 281 -5.22 11.65 -14.88
CA ARG A 281 -6.01 10.53 -14.36
C ARG A 281 -5.12 9.71 -13.44
N VAL A 282 -5.66 9.22 -12.33
CA VAL A 282 -4.91 8.44 -11.34
C VAL A 282 -5.61 7.12 -11.09
N TRP A 283 -4.89 6.02 -11.26
CA TRP A 283 -5.30 4.67 -10.88
C TRP A 283 -4.30 4.14 -9.87
N THR A 284 -4.69 4.03 -8.61
CA THR A 284 -3.76 3.77 -7.50
C THR A 284 -4.42 2.93 -6.41
N GLU A 285 -3.71 2.67 -5.32
CA GLU A 285 -4.26 2.06 -4.10
C GLU A 285 -4.84 3.13 -3.17
N VAL A 286 -4.05 4.18 -2.91
CA VAL A 286 -4.30 5.14 -1.85
C VAL A 286 -4.45 6.54 -2.44
N ILE A 287 -5.54 7.20 -2.07
CA ILE A 287 -5.86 8.57 -2.48
C ILE A 287 -5.44 9.51 -1.34
N GLN A 288 -4.50 10.41 -1.63
CA GLN A 288 -3.85 11.29 -0.66
C GLN A 288 -4.10 12.77 -0.97
N ASP A 289 -3.63 13.67 -0.09
CA ASP A 289 -3.82 15.13 -0.15
C ASP A 289 -3.49 15.72 -1.52
N ALA A 290 -2.37 15.33 -2.12
CA ALA A 290 -1.93 15.87 -3.40
C ALA A 290 -2.92 15.61 -4.55
N MET A 291 -3.75 14.57 -4.47
CA MET A 291 -4.81 14.32 -5.45
C MET A 291 -5.97 15.31 -5.27
N PHE A 292 -6.26 15.71 -4.04
CA PHE A 292 -7.22 16.81 -3.78
C PHE A 292 -6.68 18.14 -4.31
N ASP A 293 -5.37 18.41 -4.14
CA ASP A 293 -4.73 19.62 -4.69
C ASP A 293 -4.81 19.66 -6.21
N LEU A 294 -4.58 18.54 -6.88
CA LEU A 294 -4.74 18.41 -8.33
C LEU A 294 -6.20 18.60 -8.79
N ILE A 295 -7.17 18.11 -8.01
CA ILE A 295 -8.60 18.33 -8.29
C ILE A 295 -8.93 19.81 -8.15
N ASP A 296 -8.46 20.45 -7.09
CA ASP A 296 -8.71 21.87 -6.82
C ASP A 296 -8.06 22.79 -7.84
N ALA A 297 -6.89 22.42 -8.34
CA ALA A 297 -6.22 23.08 -9.46
C ALA A 297 -6.88 22.83 -10.84
N GLY A 298 -7.93 21.99 -10.90
CA GLY A 298 -8.60 21.64 -12.15
C GLY A 298 -7.77 20.77 -13.09
N LYS A 299 -6.74 20.10 -12.57
CA LYS A 299 -5.79 19.29 -13.35
C LYS A 299 -6.09 17.78 -13.34
N LEU A 300 -6.82 17.28 -12.32
CA LEU A 300 -7.19 15.89 -12.17
C LEU A 300 -8.67 15.66 -12.51
N ASN A 301 -8.92 14.84 -13.53
CA ASN A 301 -10.26 14.52 -14.00
C ASN A 301 -10.91 13.36 -13.24
N ALA A 302 -10.13 12.33 -12.93
CA ALA A 302 -10.61 11.15 -12.24
C ALA A 302 -9.50 10.48 -11.44
N VAL A 303 -9.86 9.92 -10.28
CA VAL A 303 -9.00 9.09 -9.47
C VAL A 303 -9.75 7.85 -8.98
N SER A 304 -9.11 6.70 -9.10
CA SER A 304 -9.60 5.41 -8.64
C SER A 304 -8.60 4.77 -7.70
N GLY A 305 -9.08 4.28 -6.57
CA GLY A 305 -8.25 3.62 -5.57
C GLY A 305 -9.05 2.70 -4.67
N THR A 306 -8.42 2.15 -3.64
CA THR A 306 -9.12 1.32 -2.66
C THR A 306 -9.33 2.03 -1.31
N SER A 307 -8.61 3.13 -1.07
CA SER A 307 -8.67 3.86 0.21
C SER A 307 -8.47 5.36 0.03
N LEU A 308 -9.23 6.14 0.82
CA LEU A 308 -8.97 7.55 1.09
C LEU A 308 -8.06 7.62 2.32
N SER A 309 -6.81 8.00 2.14
CA SER A 309 -5.83 8.05 3.24
C SER A 309 -4.99 9.34 3.20
N PRO A 310 -5.65 10.50 3.21
CA PRO A 310 -4.95 11.77 3.30
C PRO A 310 -4.41 12.01 4.71
N SER A 311 -3.73 13.14 4.92
CA SER A 311 -3.40 13.65 6.25
C SER A 311 -4.67 13.93 7.10
N PRO A 312 -4.55 14.13 8.42
CA PRO A 312 -5.70 14.55 9.23
C PRO A 312 -6.37 15.82 8.70
N GLU A 313 -5.59 16.80 8.28
CA GLU A 313 -6.06 18.04 7.68
C GLU A 313 -6.74 17.79 6.33
N GLY A 314 -6.16 16.92 5.50
CA GLY A 314 -6.72 16.50 4.22
C GLY A 314 -8.04 15.75 4.38
N LEU A 315 -8.16 14.91 5.41
CA LEU A 315 -9.40 14.19 5.70
C LEU A 315 -10.52 15.14 6.14
N GLN A 316 -10.21 16.13 6.99
CA GLN A 316 -11.16 17.16 7.38
C GLN A 316 -11.59 18.01 6.17
N ARG A 317 -10.64 18.39 5.29
CA ARG A 317 -10.93 19.11 4.03
C ARG A 317 -11.85 18.27 3.15
N PHE A 318 -11.55 16.97 2.99
CA PHE A 318 -12.38 16.06 2.21
C PHE A 318 -13.81 15.99 2.77
N TYR A 319 -14.00 15.81 4.07
CA TYR A 319 -15.34 15.73 4.69
C TYR A 319 -16.12 17.04 4.56
N ARG A 320 -15.46 18.20 4.72
CA ARG A 320 -16.11 19.50 4.56
C ARG A 320 -16.59 19.73 3.13
N ASP A 321 -15.79 19.30 2.15
CA ASP A 321 -16.01 19.61 0.73
C ASP A 321 -16.32 18.34 -0.10
N ILE A 322 -16.88 17.30 0.53
CA ILE A 322 -17.06 15.96 -0.06
C ILE A 322 -17.80 15.98 -1.40
N MET A 323 -18.81 16.83 -1.55
CA MET A 323 -19.59 16.98 -2.78
C MET A 323 -18.75 17.48 -3.96
N LYS A 324 -17.64 18.18 -3.71
CA LYS A 324 -16.71 18.63 -4.73
C LYS A 324 -15.84 17.46 -5.26
N TYR A 325 -15.48 16.53 -4.38
CA TYR A 325 -14.52 15.48 -4.68
C TYR A 325 -15.18 14.17 -5.13
N ARG A 326 -16.35 13.82 -4.56
CA ARG A 326 -16.95 12.50 -4.70
C ARG A 326 -17.19 12.04 -6.14
N ASP A 327 -17.55 12.94 -7.04
CA ASP A 327 -17.84 12.60 -8.44
C ASP A 327 -16.57 12.29 -9.25
N LYS A 328 -15.39 12.65 -8.74
CA LYS A 328 -14.09 12.38 -9.34
C LYS A 328 -13.38 11.17 -8.73
N ILE A 329 -13.92 10.61 -7.63
CA ILE A 329 -13.30 9.54 -6.87
C ILE A 329 -14.12 8.26 -7.00
N VAL A 330 -13.43 7.13 -7.25
CA VAL A 330 -14.02 5.79 -7.25
C VAL A 330 -13.25 4.91 -6.30
N LEU A 331 -13.92 4.36 -5.27
CA LEU A 331 -13.34 3.41 -4.33
C LEU A 331 -13.67 1.97 -4.75
N ARG A 332 -12.65 1.12 -4.89
CA ARG A 332 -12.79 -0.23 -5.43
C ARG A 332 -12.25 -1.29 -4.48
N PRO A 333 -12.71 -2.55 -4.59
CA PRO A 333 -12.02 -3.67 -3.96
C PRO A 333 -10.55 -3.71 -4.36
N GLN A 334 -9.69 -4.11 -3.44
CA GLN A 334 -8.23 -4.17 -3.62
C GLN A 334 -7.82 -5.02 -4.82
N GLU A 335 -8.48 -6.15 -5.07
CA GLU A 335 -8.20 -7.00 -6.24
C GLU A 335 -8.59 -6.36 -7.58
N ILE A 336 -9.34 -5.24 -7.56
CA ILE A 336 -9.64 -4.43 -8.75
C ILE A 336 -8.67 -3.27 -8.86
N SER A 337 -8.42 -2.52 -7.79
CA SER A 337 -7.46 -1.40 -7.81
C SER A 337 -6.04 -1.86 -8.18
N ASN A 338 -5.66 -3.03 -7.70
CA ASN A 338 -4.33 -3.64 -7.93
C ASN A 338 -4.31 -4.65 -9.09
N ASN A 339 -5.34 -4.67 -9.90
CA ASN A 339 -5.46 -5.71 -10.95
C ASN A 339 -4.45 -5.53 -12.07
N ALA A 340 -3.67 -6.58 -12.31
CA ALA A 340 -2.62 -6.62 -13.33
C ALA A 340 -3.15 -6.39 -14.76
N GLU A 341 -4.33 -6.95 -15.08
CA GLU A 341 -4.98 -6.79 -16.39
C GLU A 341 -5.33 -5.31 -16.65
N ILE A 342 -5.90 -4.64 -15.63
CA ILE A 342 -6.29 -3.23 -15.75
C ILE A 342 -5.06 -2.33 -15.81
N ALA A 343 -4.06 -2.57 -14.97
CA ALA A 343 -2.80 -1.81 -14.98
C ALA A 343 -2.13 -1.85 -16.37
N ARG A 344 -2.09 -3.04 -17.00
CA ARG A 344 -1.53 -3.24 -18.34
C ARG A 344 -2.38 -2.57 -19.41
N ARG A 345 -3.70 -2.72 -19.36
CA ARG A 345 -4.62 -2.12 -20.36
C ARG A 345 -4.60 -0.60 -20.33
N LEU A 346 -4.55 0.01 -19.14
CA LEU A 346 -4.47 1.46 -18.99
C LEU A 346 -3.08 2.01 -19.30
N GLY A 347 -2.04 1.17 -19.34
CA GLY A 347 -0.67 1.57 -19.63
C GLY A 347 -0.09 2.50 -18.58
N LEU A 348 -0.32 2.21 -17.31
CA LEU A 348 0.01 3.10 -16.18
C LEU A 348 1.46 3.57 -16.20
N ILE A 349 1.72 4.76 -15.66
CA ILE A 349 3.01 5.17 -15.15
C ILE A 349 3.01 4.83 -13.66
N ALA A 350 3.75 3.78 -13.25
CA ALA A 350 3.83 3.32 -11.88
C ALA A 350 5.04 3.94 -11.18
N MET A 351 4.80 4.62 -10.06
CA MET A 351 5.82 5.33 -9.28
C MET A 351 5.84 4.79 -7.86
N ASN A 352 6.88 4.04 -7.52
CA ASN A 352 7.06 3.42 -6.20
C ASN A 352 8.41 3.80 -5.60
N THR A 353 8.54 3.67 -4.28
CA THR A 353 9.77 3.97 -3.56
C THR A 353 10.57 2.71 -3.28
N ALA A 354 11.90 2.85 -3.23
CA ALA A 354 12.84 1.80 -2.86
C ALA A 354 13.56 2.12 -1.55
N LEU A 355 13.96 1.09 -0.81
CA LEU A 355 14.93 1.20 0.27
C LEU A 355 16.35 1.26 -0.26
N GLU A 356 16.64 0.42 -1.25
CA GLU A 356 17.90 0.39 -1.98
C GLU A 356 17.72 -0.20 -3.37
N VAL A 357 18.63 0.12 -4.28
CA VAL A 357 18.71 -0.42 -5.64
C VAL A 357 20.14 -0.88 -5.89
N ASP A 358 20.33 -1.94 -6.68
CA ASP A 358 21.69 -2.29 -7.08
C ASP A 358 22.09 -1.72 -8.45
N ILE A 359 23.37 -1.87 -8.77
CA ILE A 359 23.91 -1.36 -10.03
C ILE A 359 23.36 -2.06 -11.28
N TYR A 360 22.59 -3.13 -11.11
CA TYR A 360 21.97 -3.88 -12.22
C TYR A 360 20.48 -3.59 -12.36
N GLY A 361 19.89 -2.86 -11.40
CA GLY A 361 18.50 -2.45 -11.44
C GLY A 361 17.53 -3.32 -10.64
N ASN A 362 18.03 -4.25 -9.78
CA ASN A 362 17.18 -4.89 -8.80
C ASN A 362 16.82 -3.93 -7.66
N VAL A 363 15.65 -4.11 -7.07
CA VAL A 363 15.08 -3.22 -6.05
C VAL A 363 14.72 -3.99 -4.81
N ASN A 364 15.13 -3.46 -3.66
CA ASN A 364 14.67 -3.84 -2.34
C ASN A 364 13.77 -2.71 -1.79
N SER A 365 12.55 -3.04 -1.41
CA SER A 365 11.57 -2.10 -0.85
C SER A 365 11.04 -2.53 0.53
N THR A 366 11.49 -3.66 1.07
CA THR A 366 10.88 -4.29 2.26
C THR A 366 11.83 -4.49 3.44
N HIS A 367 13.10 -4.83 3.20
CA HIS A 367 14.04 -5.22 4.24
C HIS A 367 15.25 -4.29 4.33
N THR A 368 15.76 -4.06 5.52
CA THR A 368 17.03 -3.36 5.74
C THR A 368 18.08 -4.33 6.29
N PHE A 369 19.30 -4.20 5.77
CA PHE A 369 20.47 -4.98 6.23
C PHE A 369 20.22 -6.49 6.30
N GLY A 370 19.51 -7.01 5.31
CA GLY A 370 19.23 -8.44 5.11
C GLY A 370 17.99 -8.96 5.82
N THR A 371 17.83 -8.74 7.11
CA THR A 371 16.80 -9.43 7.90
C THR A 371 15.70 -8.55 8.48
N THR A 372 15.97 -7.27 8.71
CA THR A 372 14.98 -6.42 9.38
C THR A 372 13.89 -5.99 8.42
N MET A 373 12.70 -6.57 8.58
CA MET A 373 11.52 -6.22 7.82
C MET A 373 10.99 -4.85 8.30
N VAL A 374 10.78 -3.90 7.38
CA VAL A 374 10.22 -2.57 7.63
C VAL A 374 8.75 -2.50 7.22
N ASN A 375 8.42 -3.13 6.11
CA ASN A 375 7.07 -3.25 5.55
C ASN A 375 7.00 -4.43 4.59
N GLY A 376 5.81 -4.80 4.15
CA GLY A 376 5.63 -5.77 3.08
C GLY A 376 5.80 -5.16 1.68
N ILE A 377 5.76 -6.00 0.65
CA ILE A 377 5.86 -5.59 -0.76
C ILE A 377 4.70 -4.66 -1.18
N GLY A 378 3.53 -4.81 -0.53
CA GLY A 378 2.34 -4.04 -0.88
C GLY A 378 1.87 -4.33 -2.30
N GLY A 379 1.43 -3.28 -2.98
CA GLY A 379 1.01 -3.35 -4.38
C GLY A 379 2.09 -2.94 -5.37
N SER A 380 3.30 -2.62 -4.92
CA SER A 380 4.35 -2.17 -5.85
C SER A 380 4.64 -3.19 -6.95
N GLY A 381 4.64 -4.49 -6.64
CA GLY A 381 4.80 -5.56 -7.62
C GLY A 381 3.60 -5.75 -8.55
N ASP A 382 2.39 -5.47 -8.07
CA ASP A 382 1.17 -5.53 -8.89
C ASP A 382 1.23 -4.52 -10.03
N PHE A 383 1.72 -3.31 -9.74
CA PHE A 383 1.85 -2.24 -10.71
C PHE A 383 3.12 -2.36 -11.54
N SER A 384 4.29 -2.59 -10.91
CA SER A 384 5.58 -2.59 -11.61
C SER A 384 5.67 -3.67 -12.68
N ARG A 385 5.10 -4.85 -12.47
CA ARG A 385 5.07 -5.93 -13.50
C ARG A 385 4.14 -5.65 -14.67
N ASN A 386 3.25 -4.67 -14.57
CA ASN A 386 2.15 -4.50 -15.52
C ASN A 386 2.03 -3.08 -16.08
N ALA A 387 2.70 -2.09 -15.52
CA ALA A 387 2.66 -0.70 -16.00
C ALA A 387 3.39 -0.52 -17.34
N GLY A 388 2.99 0.51 -18.08
CA GLY A 388 3.66 0.94 -19.31
C GLY A 388 5.01 1.59 -19.04
N LEU A 389 5.13 2.34 -17.93
CA LEU A 389 6.39 2.86 -17.41
C LEU A 389 6.49 2.57 -15.92
N VAL A 390 7.62 2.03 -15.50
CA VAL A 390 7.90 1.66 -14.11
C VAL A 390 9.04 2.50 -13.56
N VAL A 391 8.78 3.23 -12.50
CA VAL A 391 9.72 4.15 -11.87
C VAL A 391 9.92 3.76 -10.40
N PHE A 392 11.17 3.55 -10.00
CA PHE A 392 11.54 3.45 -8.60
C PHE A 392 12.32 4.68 -8.17
N LEU A 393 11.89 5.30 -7.07
CA LEU A 393 12.48 6.51 -6.52
C LEU A 393 13.10 6.21 -5.15
N THR A 394 14.32 6.70 -4.94
CA THR A 394 15.01 6.62 -3.65
C THR A 394 16.03 7.75 -3.53
N PRO A 395 16.26 8.34 -2.35
CA PRO A 395 17.40 9.21 -2.16
C PRO A 395 18.71 8.47 -2.49
N ALA A 396 19.70 9.13 -3.06
CA ALA A 396 20.99 8.49 -3.38
C ALA A 396 21.74 8.00 -2.13
N ALA A 397 21.55 8.69 -0.99
CA ALA A 397 22.14 8.32 0.30
C ALA A 397 21.21 8.62 1.47
N ALA A 398 21.48 8.01 2.62
CA ALA A 398 20.76 8.20 3.87
C ALA A 398 21.73 8.35 5.06
N LYS A 399 21.17 8.69 6.24
CA LYS A 399 21.95 8.89 7.48
C LYS A 399 23.18 9.81 7.29
N LYS A 400 22.97 10.97 6.65
CA LYS A 400 24.03 11.95 6.36
C LYS A 400 25.19 11.35 5.56
N GLY A 401 24.89 10.48 4.58
CA GLY A 401 25.89 9.86 3.72
C GLY A 401 26.51 8.57 4.28
N ALA A 402 26.13 8.10 5.46
CA ALA A 402 26.63 6.84 6.00
C ALA A 402 26.08 5.59 5.26
N ILE A 403 24.96 5.72 4.58
CA ILE A 403 24.31 4.64 3.83
C ILE A 403 24.16 5.07 2.37
N SER A 404 24.73 4.30 1.44
CA SER A 404 24.38 4.39 0.02
C SER A 404 23.06 3.67 -0.24
N ARG A 405 22.19 4.27 -1.05
CA ARG A 405 20.95 3.62 -1.54
C ARG A 405 21.17 2.96 -2.91
N VAL A 406 22.29 3.24 -3.56
CA VAL A 406 22.76 2.50 -4.72
C VAL A 406 23.91 1.61 -4.25
N VAL A 407 23.76 0.29 -4.36
CA VAL A 407 24.66 -0.70 -3.78
C VAL A 407 25.17 -1.68 -4.83
N PRO A 408 26.28 -2.41 -4.57
CA PRO A 408 26.75 -3.47 -5.48
C PRO A 408 25.69 -4.53 -5.74
N HIS A 409 24.97 -4.99 -4.70
CA HIS A 409 23.85 -5.91 -4.79
C HIS A 409 22.86 -5.66 -3.64
N VAL A 410 21.56 -5.70 -3.92
CA VAL A 410 20.51 -5.56 -2.88
C VAL A 410 20.47 -6.78 -1.97
N THR A 411 20.23 -6.55 -0.67
CA THR A 411 20.19 -7.63 0.33
C THR A 411 18.91 -8.46 0.30
N HIS A 412 17.87 -7.90 -0.29
CA HIS A 412 16.57 -8.55 -0.52
C HIS A 412 16.04 -8.06 -1.87
N THR A 413 15.50 -8.94 -2.71
CA THR A 413 15.00 -8.57 -4.03
C THR A 413 13.49 -8.67 -4.06
N ASP A 414 12.82 -7.52 -4.03
CA ASP A 414 11.38 -7.40 -4.19
C ASP A 414 10.99 -7.25 -5.67
N HIS A 415 11.81 -6.49 -6.43
CA HIS A 415 11.63 -6.27 -7.85
C HIS A 415 12.93 -6.56 -8.58
N THR A 416 12.82 -7.38 -9.62
CA THR A 416 13.98 -7.76 -10.43
C THR A 416 14.24 -6.72 -11.51
N GLU A 417 15.46 -6.70 -12.04
CA GLU A 417 15.86 -5.82 -13.15
C GLU A 417 14.96 -5.90 -14.38
N HIS A 418 14.17 -6.98 -14.52
CA HIS A 418 13.29 -7.22 -15.67
C HIS A 418 12.06 -6.32 -15.70
N GLU A 419 11.66 -5.79 -14.53
CA GLU A 419 10.45 -4.99 -14.37
C GLU A 419 10.73 -3.52 -14.02
N VAL A 420 12.01 -3.13 -13.92
CA VAL A 420 12.42 -1.77 -13.56
C VAL A 420 12.84 -1.00 -14.80
N HIS A 421 12.09 0.05 -15.13
CA HIS A 421 12.37 0.89 -16.30
C HIS A 421 13.23 2.11 -15.96
N LEU A 422 12.90 2.82 -14.87
CA LEU A 422 13.63 3.99 -14.42
C LEU A 422 14.02 3.86 -12.95
N ILE A 423 15.23 4.26 -12.64
CA ILE A 423 15.65 4.60 -11.29
C ILE A 423 15.84 6.12 -11.22
N VAL A 424 15.23 6.74 -10.22
CA VAL A 424 15.29 8.18 -9.98
C VAL A 424 15.80 8.44 -8.59
N THR A 425 16.87 9.23 -8.49
CA THR A 425 17.38 9.72 -7.21
C THR A 425 17.45 11.25 -7.21
N ASP A 426 17.83 11.85 -6.10
CA ASP A 426 18.12 13.28 -6.03
C ASP A 426 19.32 13.69 -6.90
N GLN A 427 20.11 12.74 -7.41
CA GLN A 427 21.23 12.97 -8.33
C GLN A 427 20.79 13.00 -9.80
N GLY A 428 19.75 12.27 -10.19
CA GLY A 428 19.28 12.20 -11.58
C GLY A 428 18.42 10.99 -11.89
N VAL A 429 18.39 10.63 -13.17
CA VAL A 429 17.56 9.53 -13.74
C VAL A 429 18.45 8.57 -14.52
N ALA A 430 18.29 7.27 -14.27
CA ALA A 430 18.82 6.21 -15.11
C ALA A 430 17.65 5.55 -15.87
N ASP A 431 17.63 5.66 -17.18
CA ASP A 431 16.68 4.98 -18.07
C ASP A 431 17.27 3.63 -18.50
N LEU A 432 16.72 2.55 -17.96
CA LEU A 432 17.25 1.19 -18.10
C LEU A 432 16.60 0.40 -19.24
N ARG A 433 15.68 1.01 -19.96
CA ARG A 433 14.91 0.32 -21.00
C ARG A 433 15.79 -0.08 -22.17
N GLY A 434 15.71 -1.35 -22.58
CA GLY A 434 16.43 -1.89 -23.72
C GLY A 434 17.93 -2.13 -23.50
N LEU A 435 18.41 -2.11 -22.23
CA LEU A 435 19.79 -2.26 -21.85
C LEU A 435 20.07 -3.61 -21.17
N ASP A 436 21.25 -4.16 -21.41
CA ASP A 436 21.75 -5.32 -20.66
C ASP A 436 22.32 -4.87 -19.29
N PRO A 437 22.57 -5.80 -18.34
CA PRO A 437 23.09 -5.42 -17.01
C PRO A 437 24.41 -4.64 -17.04
N LYS A 438 25.28 -4.88 -18.02
CA LYS A 438 26.57 -4.18 -18.14
C LYS A 438 26.41 -2.76 -18.70
N GLU A 439 25.34 -2.49 -19.41
CA GLU A 439 24.95 -1.15 -19.86
C GLU A 439 24.18 -0.38 -18.80
N LYS A 440 23.35 -1.07 -17.99
CA LYS A 440 22.61 -0.49 -16.86
C LYS A 440 23.56 0.04 -15.79
N ALA A 441 24.58 -0.73 -15.42
CA ALA A 441 25.45 -0.40 -14.28
C ALA A 441 26.14 0.96 -14.42
N PRO A 442 26.80 1.34 -15.54
CA PRO A 442 27.34 2.67 -15.73
C PRO A 442 26.31 3.79 -15.56
N LEU A 443 25.10 3.61 -16.11
CA LEU A 443 24.06 4.64 -16.02
C LEU A 443 23.56 4.84 -14.59
N ILE A 444 23.35 3.76 -13.85
CA ILE A 444 22.91 3.82 -12.45
C ILE A 444 23.99 4.48 -11.59
N ILE A 445 25.26 4.08 -11.77
CA ILE A 445 26.38 4.63 -11.02
C ILE A 445 26.53 6.14 -11.27
N GLU A 446 26.55 6.57 -12.53
CA GLU A 446 26.78 7.97 -12.88
C GLU A 446 25.60 8.88 -12.55
N ASN A 447 24.38 8.42 -12.83
CA ASN A 447 23.22 9.27 -12.76
C ASN A 447 22.49 9.19 -11.40
N CYS A 448 22.62 8.08 -10.66
CA CYS A 448 21.81 7.83 -9.48
C CYS A 448 22.58 7.67 -8.18
N ALA A 449 23.85 7.25 -8.23
CA ALA A 449 24.63 7.08 -7.00
C ALA A 449 25.09 8.41 -6.41
N ALA A 450 25.16 8.47 -5.08
CA ALA A 450 25.73 9.62 -4.38
C ALA A 450 27.19 9.81 -4.77
N PRO A 451 27.67 11.05 -4.97
CA PRO A 451 29.00 11.33 -5.51
C PRO A 451 30.17 10.63 -4.78
N GLU A 452 30.05 10.54 -3.45
CA GLU A 452 31.06 9.89 -2.62
C GLU A 452 31.13 8.36 -2.77
N TYR A 453 30.06 7.73 -3.28
CA TYR A 453 30.01 6.29 -3.51
C TYR A 453 30.29 5.88 -4.97
N ARG A 454 30.23 6.81 -5.93
CA ARG A 454 30.51 6.50 -7.35
C ARG A 454 31.84 5.81 -7.58
N PRO A 455 33.00 6.33 -7.03
CA PRO A 455 34.29 5.68 -7.23
C PRO A 455 34.32 4.24 -6.69
N LEU A 456 33.64 3.98 -5.57
CA LEU A 456 33.58 2.65 -4.95
C LEU A 456 32.74 1.67 -5.80
N LEU A 457 31.64 2.13 -6.37
CA LEU A 457 30.80 1.32 -7.27
C LEU A 457 31.53 1.03 -8.59
N TRP A 458 32.22 2.01 -9.14
CA TRP A 458 33.04 1.81 -10.33
C TRP A 458 34.18 0.82 -10.10
N ASP A 459 34.88 0.91 -8.97
CA ASP A 459 35.90 -0.08 -8.61
C ASP A 459 35.31 -1.49 -8.54
N TYR A 460 34.22 -1.67 -7.80
CA TYR A 460 33.53 -2.97 -7.72
C TYR A 460 33.14 -3.50 -9.10
N PHE A 461 32.44 -2.70 -9.90
CA PHE A 461 31.99 -3.09 -11.23
C PHE A 461 33.14 -3.46 -12.18
N ASN A 462 34.20 -2.68 -12.21
CA ASN A 462 35.36 -2.94 -13.06
C ASN A 462 36.11 -4.21 -12.62
N ARG A 463 36.27 -4.44 -11.32
CA ARG A 463 36.87 -5.68 -10.80
C ARG A 463 35.98 -6.90 -11.11
N ALA A 464 34.69 -6.77 -10.97
CA ALA A 464 33.73 -7.84 -11.31
C ALA A 464 33.82 -8.21 -12.80
N LYS A 465 33.81 -7.22 -13.70
CA LYS A 465 33.97 -7.46 -15.14
C LYS A 465 35.29 -8.17 -15.47
N LYS A 466 36.40 -7.75 -14.83
CA LYS A 466 37.71 -8.31 -15.09
C LYS A 466 37.90 -9.72 -14.52
N LYS A 467 37.40 -9.98 -13.29
CA LYS A 467 37.62 -11.25 -12.56
C LYS A 467 36.62 -12.35 -13.00
N VAL A 468 35.39 -11.97 -13.22
CA VAL A 468 34.29 -12.91 -13.49
C VAL A 468 33.76 -12.76 -14.91
N GLY A 469 33.52 -11.54 -15.38
CA GLY A 469 32.90 -11.27 -16.69
C GLY A 469 31.46 -11.80 -16.78
N GLY A 470 31.08 -12.28 -17.98
CA GLY A 470 29.76 -12.87 -18.20
C GLY A 470 28.64 -11.82 -18.36
N HIS A 471 27.40 -12.27 -18.24
CA HIS A 471 26.19 -11.46 -18.42
C HIS A 471 25.95 -10.51 -17.25
N HIS A 472 26.11 -10.99 -16.04
CA HIS A 472 25.87 -10.25 -14.79
C HIS A 472 27.10 -10.35 -13.87
N PRO A 473 28.13 -9.50 -14.08
CA PRO A 473 29.38 -9.61 -13.33
C PRO A 473 29.18 -9.36 -11.84
N MET A 474 29.52 -10.32 -10.98
CA MET A 474 29.30 -10.25 -9.54
C MET A 474 30.48 -10.85 -8.76
N LEU A 475 31.01 -10.12 -7.80
CA LEU A 475 31.96 -10.62 -6.82
C LEU A 475 31.17 -11.16 -5.61
N LEU A 476 30.97 -12.47 -5.53
CA LEU A 476 30.12 -13.09 -4.50
C LEU A 476 30.61 -12.80 -3.08
N ASP A 477 31.93 -12.77 -2.89
CA ASP A 477 32.60 -12.50 -1.64
C ASP A 477 32.49 -11.02 -1.18
N GLU A 478 32.09 -10.11 -2.08
CA GLU A 478 32.00 -8.69 -1.80
C GLU A 478 30.58 -8.11 -1.98
N ALA A 479 29.66 -8.86 -2.55
CA ALA A 479 28.33 -8.37 -2.96
C ALA A 479 27.56 -7.66 -1.83
N PHE A 480 27.70 -8.14 -0.59
CA PHE A 480 27.05 -7.57 0.59
C PHE A 480 28.02 -6.92 1.57
N SER A 481 29.30 -6.71 1.20
CA SER A 481 30.33 -6.20 2.10
C SER A 481 30.01 -4.83 2.69
N TRP A 482 29.27 -3.98 1.96
CA TRP A 482 28.85 -2.67 2.42
C TRP A 482 27.81 -2.76 3.56
N HIS A 483 26.89 -3.72 3.47
CA HIS A 483 25.89 -3.96 4.49
C HIS A 483 26.50 -4.57 5.75
N VAL A 484 27.44 -5.51 5.59
CA VAL A 484 28.23 -6.09 6.70
C VAL A 484 28.98 -4.98 7.42
N ARG A 485 29.72 -4.14 6.68
CA ARG A 485 30.46 -3.02 7.25
C ARG A 485 29.57 -2.06 8.01
N PHE A 486 28.38 -1.71 7.45
CA PHE A 486 27.45 -0.84 8.15
C PHE A 486 27.00 -1.44 9.50
N ASN A 487 26.72 -2.73 9.55
CA ASN A 487 26.35 -3.40 10.80
C ASN A 487 27.49 -3.37 11.85
N GLU A 488 28.74 -3.38 11.41
CA GLU A 488 29.91 -3.39 12.28
C GLU A 488 30.36 -1.97 12.71
N THR A 489 30.29 -1.01 11.79
CA THR A 489 30.90 0.31 11.98
C THR A 489 29.92 1.49 11.95
N GLY A 490 28.67 1.26 11.54
CA GLY A 490 27.66 2.31 11.37
C GLY A 490 27.78 3.10 10.04
N THR A 491 28.68 2.69 9.13
CA THR A 491 28.84 3.30 7.81
C THR A 491 29.14 2.27 6.72
N MET A 492 28.63 2.50 5.50
CA MET A 492 28.99 1.71 4.33
C MET A 492 30.34 2.12 3.71
N LYS A 493 30.88 3.29 4.09
CA LYS A 493 32.18 3.76 3.59
C LYS A 493 33.33 2.93 4.16
N PRO A 494 34.36 2.62 3.36
CA PRO A 494 35.56 1.99 3.88
C PRO A 494 36.33 2.94 4.83
N GLU A 495 37.15 2.37 5.71
CA GLU A 495 38.03 3.16 6.59
C GLU A 495 38.89 4.13 5.79
N GLY A 496 38.94 5.40 6.21
CA GLY A 496 39.72 6.46 5.56
C GLY A 496 39.04 7.10 4.33
N ALA A 497 37.85 6.70 3.93
CA ALA A 497 37.09 7.42 2.92
C ALA A 497 36.31 8.57 3.62
N ALA A 498 36.74 9.80 3.35
CA ALA A 498 36.12 11.02 3.86
C ALA A 498 34.74 11.30 3.18
#